data_c00a596ac8a9cb2b952a4d4a855dea1e
#
_entry.id   c00a596ac8a9cb2b952a4d4a855dea1e
#
_cell.length_a   1.000
_cell.length_b   1.000
_cell.length_c   1.000
_cell.angle_alpha   90.00
_cell.angle_beta   90.00
_cell.angle_gamma   90.00
#
_symmetry.space_group_name_H-M   'P 1'
#
loop_
_entity.id
_entity.type
_entity.pdbx_description
1 polymer ?
#
loop_
_entity_poly.entity_id
_entity_poly.type
_entity_poly.pdbx_seq_one_letter_code
_entity_poly.pdbx_strand_id
1 'polypeptide(L)'
;MKECPSCRRFFPDQNSFCSYDGLKLIRSVQNTDELTQGEGQRQIPPLPQPLPLRLTIIDQSDEGHRSRVIEGFALDFGKQGMRIQTGTVETGHLHIIRDHTVAFKNKLEVEVDLPNSTVKFTGFAAWYRPETQGVIWIVGVYIRDMAAADRQAYDEYLQSLSPNVESQSAPA
;
A
#
# COMPACT_ATOMS: atom_id res chain seq x y z
N MET A 1 -4.28 -1.32 -21.44
CA MET A 1 -3.64 -0.03 -21.03
C MET A 1 -2.14 -0.11 -21.13
N LYS A 2 -1.46 0.99 -21.38
CA LYS A 2 0.01 1.08 -21.42
C LYS A 2 0.53 1.88 -20.24
N GLU A 3 1.72 1.54 -19.77
CA GLU A 3 2.37 2.19 -18.63
C GLU A 3 3.63 2.93 -19.08
N CYS A 4 3.90 4.08 -18.48
CA CYS A 4 5.17 4.77 -18.66
C CYS A 4 6.22 4.17 -17.74
N PRO A 5 7.38 3.71 -18.26
CA PRO A 5 8.41 3.08 -17.43
C PRO A 5 9.09 4.06 -16.46
N SER A 6 9.01 5.36 -16.70
CA SER A 6 9.61 6.39 -15.86
C SER A 6 8.64 6.88 -14.79
N CYS A 7 7.50 7.45 -15.21
CA CYS A 7 6.56 8.04 -14.26
C CYS A 7 5.46 7.07 -13.78
N ARG A 8 5.45 5.84 -14.30
CA ARG A 8 4.50 4.75 -13.98
C ARG A 8 3.02 5.09 -14.15
N ARG A 9 2.72 6.11 -14.92
CA ARG A 9 1.34 6.49 -15.27
C ARG A 9 0.77 5.56 -16.32
N PHE A 10 -0.53 5.28 -16.20
CA PHE A 10 -1.26 4.49 -17.18
C PHE A 10 -1.91 5.37 -18.23
N PHE A 11 -1.89 4.91 -19.47
CA PHE A 11 -2.41 5.60 -20.64
C PHE A 11 -3.28 4.65 -21.45
N PRO A 12 -4.26 5.19 -22.22
CA PRO A 12 -5.03 4.41 -23.17
C PRO A 12 -4.11 3.70 -24.18
N ASP A 13 -4.55 2.55 -24.71
CA ASP A 13 -3.75 1.73 -25.63
C ASP A 13 -3.38 2.45 -26.94
N GLN A 14 -4.16 3.46 -27.32
CA GLN A 14 -3.88 4.30 -28.49
C GLN A 14 -2.68 5.21 -28.30
N ASN A 15 -2.28 5.52 -27.08
CA ASN A 15 -1.13 6.37 -26.83
C ASN A 15 0.17 5.57 -27.01
N SER A 16 1.14 6.15 -27.70
CA SER A 16 2.45 5.53 -27.91
C SER A 16 3.54 6.10 -27.01
N PHE A 17 3.32 7.33 -26.53
CA PHE A 17 4.30 8.07 -25.73
C PHE A 17 3.61 8.68 -24.52
N CYS A 18 4.37 8.82 -23.43
CA CYS A 18 3.96 9.52 -22.24
C CYS A 18 3.86 11.03 -22.52
N SER A 19 2.74 11.64 -22.18
CA SER A 19 2.53 13.08 -22.40
C SER A 19 3.30 13.96 -21.40
N TYR A 20 3.96 13.38 -20.39
CA TYR A 20 4.68 14.11 -19.34
C TYR A 20 6.18 14.10 -19.52
N ASP A 21 6.77 12.99 -19.96
CA ASP A 21 8.21 12.82 -20.11
C ASP A 21 8.63 12.37 -21.52
N GLY A 22 7.67 12.17 -22.43
CA GLY A 22 7.92 11.80 -23.82
C GLY A 22 8.42 10.37 -24.04
N LEU A 23 8.53 9.57 -22.99
CA LEU A 23 9.02 8.20 -23.11
C LEU A 23 7.97 7.29 -23.75
N LYS A 24 8.48 6.30 -24.49
CA LYS A 24 7.62 5.29 -25.12
C LYS A 24 6.92 4.46 -24.05
N LEU A 25 5.61 4.36 -24.18
CA LEU A 25 4.79 3.55 -23.28
C LEU A 25 4.98 2.07 -23.60
N ILE A 26 5.11 1.28 -22.54
CA ILE A 26 5.11 -0.18 -22.62
C ILE A 26 3.69 -0.71 -22.40
N ARG A 27 3.33 -1.78 -23.10
CA ARG A 27 2.09 -2.48 -22.75
C ARG A 27 2.23 -2.98 -21.33
N SER A 28 1.39 -2.49 -20.44
CA SER A 28 1.11 -3.17 -19.19
C SER A 28 0.45 -4.48 -19.60
N VAL A 29 1.19 -5.56 -19.48
CA VAL A 29 0.63 -6.90 -19.63
C VAL A 29 -0.23 -7.10 -18.40
N GLN A 30 -1.50 -6.74 -18.52
CA GLN A 30 -2.52 -7.18 -17.59
C GLN A 30 -2.77 -8.67 -17.88
N ASN A 31 -1.79 -9.51 -17.61
CA ASN A 31 -2.06 -10.88 -17.32
C ASN A 31 -2.66 -10.88 -15.92
N THR A 32 -3.97 -10.99 -15.83
CA THR A 32 -4.68 -11.37 -14.61
C THR A 32 -4.09 -12.64 -13.99
N ASP A 33 -3.38 -13.43 -14.77
CA ASP A 33 -2.67 -14.63 -14.33
C ASP A 33 -1.23 -14.36 -13.84
N GLU A 34 -0.59 -13.24 -14.24
CA GLU A 34 0.75 -12.86 -13.75
C GLU A 34 0.74 -12.01 -12.48
N LEU A 35 -0.40 -11.44 -12.09
CA LEU A 35 -0.55 -10.86 -10.76
C LEU A 35 -0.44 -11.93 -9.65
N THR A 36 -0.68 -13.19 -10.00
CA THR A 36 -0.41 -14.34 -9.12
C THR A 36 1.08 -14.72 -9.07
N GLN A 37 1.88 -14.38 -10.08
CA GLN A 37 3.33 -14.71 -10.06
C GLN A 37 4.18 -13.68 -9.28
N GLY A 38 3.67 -12.46 -9.07
CA GLY A 38 4.27 -11.52 -8.12
C GLY A 38 4.00 -11.87 -6.65
N GLU A 39 3.03 -12.72 -6.38
CA GLU A 39 2.74 -13.24 -5.03
C GLU A 39 3.75 -14.31 -4.58
N GLY A 40 4.54 -14.87 -5.48
CA GLY A 40 5.53 -15.92 -5.18
C GLY A 40 6.69 -15.47 -4.26
N GLN A 41 6.79 -14.20 -3.89
CA GLN A 41 7.79 -13.71 -2.94
C GLN A 41 7.21 -13.16 -1.63
N ARG A 42 5.90 -13.22 -1.44
CA ARG A 42 5.29 -12.88 -0.15
C ARG A 42 5.35 -14.09 0.77
N GLN A 43 6.40 -14.17 1.57
CA GLN A 43 6.56 -15.21 2.60
C GLN A 43 5.59 -15.06 3.78
N ILE A 44 4.74 -14.03 3.76
CA ILE A 44 3.80 -13.73 4.85
C ILE A 44 2.38 -13.97 4.33
N PRO A 45 1.64 -14.90 4.93
CA PRO A 45 0.24 -15.14 4.54
C PRO A 45 -0.63 -13.91 4.82
N PRO A 46 -1.74 -13.74 4.10
CA PRO A 46 -2.71 -12.71 4.43
C PRO A 46 -3.19 -12.88 5.86
N LEU A 47 -3.53 -11.76 6.51
CA LEU A 47 -4.04 -11.77 7.88
C LEU A 47 -5.28 -12.67 7.99
N PRO A 48 -5.43 -13.45 9.06
CA PRO A 48 -6.63 -14.23 9.31
C PRO A 48 -7.88 -13.37 9.45
N GLN A 49 -7.70 -12.12 9.90
CA GLN A 49 -8.72 -11.07 9.83
C GLN A 49 -8.07 -9.70 9.68
N PRO A 50 -8.73 -8.76 8.99
CA PRO A 50 -8.24 -7.39 8.86
C PRO A 50 -8.09 -6.70 10.22
N LEU A 51 -7.04 -5.89 10.36
CA LEU A 51 -6.80 -5.11 11.58
C LEU A 51 -7.26 -3.66 11.38
N PRO A 52 -7.91 -3.04 12.38
CA PRO A 52 -8.29 -1.64 12.31
C PRO A 52 -7.07 -0.74 12.14
N LEU A 53 -7.22 0.29 11.31
CA LEU A 53 -6.23 1.34 11.17
C LEU A 53 -6.88 2.71 11.02
N ARG A 54 -6.09 3.73 11.33
CA ARG A 54 -6.39 5.14 11.11
C ARG A 54 -5.30 5.74 10.25
N LEU A 55 -5.68 6.55 9.29
CA LEU A 55 -4.71 7.25 8.46
C LEU A 55 -5.07 8.74 8.33
N THR A 56 -4.04 9.55 8.15
CA THR A 56 -4.14 10.98 7.90
C THR A 56 -3.30 11.30 6.67
N ILE A 57 -3.87 12.06 5.74
CA ILE A 57 -3.17 12.53 4.55
C ILE A 57 -2.50 13.85 4.90
N ILE A 58 -1.22 14.00 4.57
CA ILE A 58 -0.41 15.18 4.87
C ILE A 58 0.18 15.71 3.58
N ASP A 59 0.04 17.01 3.34
CA ASP A 59 0.72 17.69 2.25
C ASP A 59 2.23 17.74 2.54
N GLN A 60 3.06 17.26 1.61
CA GLN A 60 4.51 17.31 1.79
C GLN A 60 5.09 18.71 1.71
N SER A 61 4.41 19.64 1.03
CA SER A 61 4.83 21.02 0.90
C SER A 61 4.43 21.88 2.11
N ASP A 62 3.41 21.46 2.84
CA ASP A 62 2.91 22.12 4.05
C ASP A 62 2.41 21.07 5.05
N GLU A 63 3.27 20.61 5.94
CA GLU A 63 2.94 19.58 6.94
C GLU A 63 1.86 20.02 7.93
N GLY A 64 1.56 21.30 8.02
CA GLY A 64 0.42 21.82 8.78
C GLY A 64 -0.92 21.51 8.10
N HIS A 65 -0.89 21.27 6.80
CA HIS A 65 -2.09 20.94 6.03
C HIS A 65 -2.34 19.42 6.07
N ARG A 66 -3.26 19.03 6.92
CA ARG A 66 -3.60 17.63 7.23
C ARG A 66 -5.08 17.35 6.97
N SER A 67 -5.39 16.14 6.52
CA SER A 67 -6.77 15.67 6.42
C SER A 67 -7.37 15.38 7.81
N ARG A 68 -8.67 15.20 7.87
CA ARG A 68 -9.30 14.47 8.98
C ARG A 68 -8.76 13.04 9.02
N VAL A 69 -8.93 12.38 10.16
CA VAL A 69 -8.63 10.97 10.31
C VAL A 69 -9.58 10.15 9.41
N ILE A 70 -9.02 9.24 8.67
CA ILE A 70 -9.73 8.28 7.81
C ILE A 70 -9.58 6.90 8.45
N GLU A 71 -10.68 6.22 8.65
CA GLU A 71 -10.69 4.85 9.16
C GLU A 71 -10.57 3.84 8.02
N GLY A 72 -9.94 2.71 8.30
CA GLY A 72 -9.76 1.62 7.35
C GLY A 72 -9.28 0.35 8.04
N PHE A 73 -8.82 -0.58 7.23
CA PHE A 73 -8.33 -1.88 7.69
C PHE A 73 -7.01 -2.22 7.00
N ALA A 74 -6.08 -2.78 7.75
CA ALA A 74 -4.90 -3.44 7.20
C ALA A 74 -5.28 -4.86 6.79
N LEU A 75 -4.99 -5.22 5.55
CA LEU A 75 -5.33 -6.52 4.97
C LEU A 75 -4.16 -7.50 5.00
N ASP A 76 -2.96 -7.01 4.85
CA ASP A 76 -1.72 -7.77 5.00
C ASP A 76 -0.54 -6.85 5.33
N PHE A 77 0.54 -7.46 5.73
CA PHE A 77 1.77 -6.80 6.14
C PHE A 77 2.97 -7.36 5.38
N GLY A 78 3.91 -6.49 5.03
CA GLY A 78 5.21 -6.84 4.49
C GLY A 78 6.30 -6.02 5.15
N LYS A 79 7.56 -6.37 4.95
CA LYS A 79 8.69 -5.64 5.56
C LYS A 79 8.75 -4.15 5.22
N GLN A 80 8.29 -3.78 4.02
CA GLN A 80 8.40 -2.42 3.49
C GLN A 80 7.05 -1.77 3.19
N GLY A 81 5.95 -2.44 3.47
CA GLY A 81 4.63 -1.90 3.16
C GLY A 81 3.51 -2.81 3.59
N MET A 82 2.29 -2.34 3.36
CA MET A 82 1.07 -3.09 3.64
C MET A 82 -0.01 -2.78 2.61
N ARG A 83 -1.01 -3.64 2.54
CA ARG A 83 -2.26 -3.33 1.85
C ARG A 83 -3.28 -2.85 2.87
N ILE A 84 -3.91 -1.73 2.54
CA ILE A 84 -4.99 -1.17 3.34
C ILE A 84 -6.28 -1.14 2.54
N GLN A 85 -7.39 -1.25 3.25
CA GLN A 85 -8.73 -1.06 2.71
C GLN A 85 -9.35 0.19 3.33
N THR A 86 -9.91 1.06 2.50
CA THR A 86 -10.60 2.26 2.96
C THR A 86 -11.76 2.64 2.04
N GLY A 87 -12.80 3.24 2.60
CA GLY A 87 -13.90 3.84 1.85
C GLY A 87 -13.67 5.30 1.47
N THR A 88 -12.57 5.91 1.93
CA THR A 88 -12.28 7.32 1.70
C THR A 88 -10.85 7.48 1.17
N VAL A 89 -10.70 8.06 0.01
CA VAL A 89 -9.40 8.33 -0.63
C VAL A 89 -9.16 9.81 -0.89
N GLU A 90 -10.13 10.65 -0.55
CA GLU A 90 -10.07 12.10 -0.73
C GLU A 90 -10.76 12.81 0.43
N THR A 91 -10.14 13.87 0.94
CA THR A 91 -10.71 14.76 1.96
C THR A 91 -10.34 16.20 1.64
N GLY A 92 -11.31 16.96 1.11
CA GLY A 92 -11.07 18.35 0.69
C GLY A 92 -10.06 18.42 -0.46
N HIS A 93 -8.92 19.07 -0.21
CA HIS A 93 -7.84 19.21 -1.20
C HIS A 93 -6.79 18.07 -1.13
N LEU A 94 -6.82 17.27 -0.07
CA LEU A 94 -5.89 16.18 0.14
C LEU A 94 -6.50 14.86 -0.32
N HIS A 95 -5.71 14.06 -1.02
CA HIS A 95 -6.18 12.81 -1.59
C HIS A 95 -5.06 11.76 -1.63
N ILE A 96 -5.45 10.51 -1.55
CA ILE A 96 -4.59 9.35 -1.81
C ILE A 96 -4.62 9.05 -3.30
N ILE A 97 -5.80 9.11 -3.88
CA ILE A 97 -6.08 8.85 -5.29
C ILE A 97 -6.91 10.00 -5.85
N ARG A 98 -6.51 10.52 -7.00
CA ARG A 98 -7.25 11.53 -7.73
C ARG A 98 -7.06 11.31 -9.23
N ASP A 99 -8.13 11.48 -10.00
CA ASP A 99 -8.10 11.35 -11.45
C ASP A 99 -7.44 10.04 -11.92
N HIS A 100 -7.77 8.93 -11.26
CA HIS A 100 -7.19 7.60 -11.51
C HIS A 100 -5.66 7.54 -11.34
N THR A 101 -5.11 8.38 -10.48
CA THR A 101 -3.67 8.45 -10.21
C THR A 101 -3.41 8.50 -8.70
N VAL A 102 -2.36 7.82 -8.26
CA VAL A 102 -1.87 7.93 -6.88
C VAL A 102 -1.23 9.30 -6.68
N ALA A 103 -1.57 9.95 -5.57
CA ALA A 103 -1.02 11.25 -5.21
C ALA A 103 0.34 11.11 -4.52
N PHE A 104 1.42 11.05 -5.29
CA PHE A 104 2.78 10.93 -4.76
C PHE A 104 3.26 12.14 -3.92
N LYS A 105 2.56 13.28 -4.00
CA LYS A 105 2.88 14.46 -3.21
C LYS A 105 2.31 14.44 -1.80
N ASN A 106 1.43 13.50 -1.51
CA ASN A 106 0.80 13.40 -0.21
C ASN A 106 1.42 12.25 0.57
N LYS A 107 1.89 12.58 1.76
CA LYS A 107 2.39 11.62 2.75
C LYS A 107 1.21 11.06 3.54
N LEU A 108 1.28 9.81 3.90
CA LEU A 108 0.30 9.15 4.75
C LEU A 108 0.92 8.92 6.12
N GLU A 109 0.28 9.40 7.16
CA GLU A 109 0.54 8.99 8.54
C GLU A 109 -0.46 7.90 8.89
N VAL A 110 0.03 6.74 9.25
CA VAL A 110 -0.79 5.54 9.48
C VAL A 110 -0.57 5.02 10.88
N GLU A 111 -1.66 4.74 11.58
CA GLU A 111 -1.69 4.04 12.85
C GLU A 111 -2.43 2.71 12.67
N VAL A 112 -1.81 1.62 13.04
CA VAL A 112 -2.41 0.28 12.97
C VAL A 112 -2.51 -0.32 14.36
N ASP A 113 -3.70 -0.80 14.69
CA ASP A 113 -3.93 -1.48 15.95
C ASP A 113 -3.56 -2.97 15.82
N LEU A 114 -2.33 -3.31 16.20
CA LEU A 114 -1.90 -4.70 16.35
C LEU A 114 -2.53 -5.33 17.60
N PRO A 115 -2.59 -6.66 17.72
CA PRO A 115 -3.20 -7.33 18.88
C PRO A 115 -2.65 -6.88 20.25
N ASN A 116 -1.37 -6.53 20.32
CA ASN A 116 -0.69 -6.18 21.59
C ASN A 116 -0.20 -4.73 21.65
N SER A 117 -0.29 -3.97 20.56
CA SER A 117 0.23 -2.59 20.51
C SER A 117 -0.36 -1.83 19.31
N THR A 118 -0.30 -0.51 19.37
CA THR A 118 -0.55 0.33 18.20
C THR A 118 0.78 0.79 17.64
N VAL A 119 1.01 0.63 16.34
CA VAL A 119 2.21 1.10 15.65
C VAL A 119 1.89 2.26 14.73
N LYS A 120 2.82 3.19 14.62
CA LYS A 120 2.71 4.37 13.76
C LYS A 120 3.84 4.41 12.74
N PHE A 121 3.52 4.81 11.53
CA PHE A 121 4.52 5.07 10.51
C PHE A 121 4.05 6.16 9.53
N THR A 122 5.00 6.68 8.78
CA THR A 122 4.72 7.51 7.62
C THR A 122 5.09 6.77 6.34
N GLY A 123 4.31 6.99 5.31
CA GLY A 123 4.51 6.32 4.03
C GLY A 123 3.82 7.01 2.87
N PHE A 124 3.80 6.34 1.74
CA PHE A 124 3.18 6.81 0.52
C PHE A 124 2.34 5.70 -0.10
N ALA A 125 1.25 6.10 -0.75
CA ALA A 125 0.52 5.18 -1.60
C ALA A 125 1.39 4.84 -2.82
N ALA A 126 1.56 3.55 -3.10
CA ALA A 126 2.32 3.04 -4.22
C ALA A 126 1.44 2.64 -5.40
N TRP A 127 0.31 2.04 -5.09
CA TRP A 127 -0.70 1.60 -6.06
C TRP A 127 -2.08 1.54 -5.41
N TYR A 128 -3.10 1.39 -6.21
CA TYR A 128 -4.47 1.20 -5.74
C TYR A 128 -5.26 0.28 -6.65
N ARG A 129 -6.33 -0.27 -6.12
CA ARG A 129 -7.35 -1.03 -6.83
C ARG A 129 -8.73 -0.65 -6.29
N PRO A 130 -9.67 -0.20 -7.14
CA PRO A 130 -11.05 0.00 -6.73
C PRO A 130 -11.73 -1.36 -6.55
N GLU A 131 -12.52 -1.48 -5.49
CA GLU A 131 -13.44 -2.60 -5.27
C GLU A 131 -14.86 -2.06 -5.12
N THR A 132 -15.86 -2.95 -5.28
CA THR A 132 -17.26 -2.60 -5.07
C THR A 132 -17.65 -1.28 -5.75
N GLN A 133 -17.44 -1.18 -7.06
CA GLN A 133 -17.80 -0.01 -7.89
C GLN A 133 -17.18 1.31 -7.41
N GLY A 134 -15.99 1.26 -6.81
CA GLY A 134 -15.28 2.46 -6.34
C GLY A 134 -15.77 3.02 -5.01
N VAL A 135 -16.57 2.27 -4.27
CA VAL A 135 -16.95 2.61 -2.88
C VAL A 135 -15.87 2.20 -1.89
N ILE A 136 -15.16 1.13 -2.19
CA ILE A 136 -14.06 0.59 -1.39
C ILE A 136 -12.80 0.58 -2.24
N TRP A 137 -11.69 0.93 -1.63
CA TRP A 137 -10.38 1.02 -2.26
C TRP A 137 -9.38 0.15 -1.52
N ILE A 138 -8.64 -0.65 -2.27
CA ILE A 138 -7.44 -1.30 -1.75
C ILE A 138 -6.26 -0.46 -2.18
N VAL A 139 -5.43 -0.05 -1.22
CA VAL A 139 -4.26 0.80 -1.46
C VAL A 139 -3.02 0.08 -0.93
N GLY A 140 -2.03 -0.08 -1.78
CA GLY A 140 -0.69 -0.50 -1.37
C GLY A 140 0.06 0.70 -0.83
N VAL A 141 0.48 0.63 0.44
CA VAL A 141 1.24 1.69 1.11
C VAL A 141 2.67 1.23 1.33
N TYR A 142 3.62 2.03 0.88
CA TYR A 142 5.04 1.85 1.17
C TYR A 142 5.38 2.57 2.48
N ILE A 143 6.06 1.88 3.41
CA ILE A 143 6.52 2.44 4.68
C ILE A 143 7.84 3.17 4.44
N ARG A 144 7.89 4.45 4.73
CA ARG A 144 9.10 5.27 4.61
C ARG A 144 9.83 5.42 5.93
N ASP A 145 9.13 5.91 6.94
CA ASP A 145 9.70 6.20 8.24
C ASP A 145 8.85 5.59 9.35
N MET A 146 9.48 4.98 10.31
CA MET A 146 8.86 4.39 11.49
C MET A 146 9.81 4.53 12.67
N ALA A 147 9.31 4.94 13.83
CA ALA A 147 10.11 5.01 15.05
C ALA A 147 10.66 3.63 15.43
N ALA A 148 11.82 3.59 16.07
CA ALA A 148 12.49 2.32 16.40
C ALA A 148 11.62 1.37 17.23
N ALA A 149 10.88 1.90 18.21
CA ALA A 149 9.97 1.11 19.04
C ALA A 149 8.80 0.53 18.24
N ASP A 150 8.21 1.34 17.34
CA ASP A 150 7.14 0.89 16.45
C ASP A 150 7.65 -0.13 15.46
N ARG A 151 8.86 0.06 14.92
CA ARG A 151 9.52 -0.90 14.03
C ARG A 151 9.73 -2.24 14.70
N GLN A 152 10.19 -2.24 15.93
CA GLN A 152 10.37 -3.46 16.70
C GLN A 152 9.03 -4.20 16.88
N ALA A 153 7.99 -3.52 17.35
CA ALA A 153 6.66 -4.11 17.53
C ALA A 153 6.07 -4.63 16.20
N TYR A 154 6.29 -3.89 15.11
CA TYR A 154 5.88 -4.29 13.79
C TYR A 154 6.60 -5.57 13.32
N ASP A 155 7.92 -5.62 13.47
CA ASP A 155 8.73 -6.78 13.05
C ASP A 155 8.43 -8.02 13.89
N GLU A 156 8.21 -7.87 15.20
CA GLU A 156 7.77 -8.95 16.08
C GLU A 156 6.41 -9.52 15.64
N TYR A 157 5.48 -8.65 15.28
CA TYR A 157 4.20 -9.07 14.74
C TYR A 157 4.34 -9.80 13.40
N LEU A 158 5.16 -9.30 12.48
CA LEU A 158 5.46 -9.99 11.22
C LEU A 158 6.03 -11.39 11.44
N GLN A 159 6.95 -11.54 12.39
CA GLN A 159 7.52 -12.84 12.74
C GLN A 159 6.46 -13.80 13.28
N SER A 160 5.50 -13.30 14.06
CA SER A 160 4.40 -14.12 14.57
C SER A 160 3.46 -14.63 13.50
N LEU A 161 3.38 -13.95 12.34
CA LEU A 161 2.57 -14.36 11.19
C LEU A 161 3.28 -15.40 10.31
N SER A 162 4.60 -15.52 10.42
CA SER A 162 5.37 -16.53 9.66
C SER A 162 5.16 -17.88 10.28
N PRO A 163 4.73 -18.91 9.55
CA PRO A 163 4.64 -20.26 10.11
C PRO A 163 6.04 -20.70 10.53
N ASN A 164 6.19 -21.14 11.79
CA ASN A 164 7.40 -21.76 12.30
C ASN A 164 7.80 -22.94 11.38
N VAL A 165 8.81 -22.72 10.55
CA VAL A 165 9.52 -23.79 9.82
C VAL A 165 10.59 -24.39 10.73
N GLU A 166 10.30 -24.54 12.00
CA GLU A 166 11.17 -25.28 12.93
C GLU A 166 10.36 -26.28 13.72
N SER A 167 10.30 -27.49 13.26
CA SER A 167 10.26 -28.73 14.04
C SER A 167 9.85 -29.91 13.17
N GLN A 168 10.71 -30.34 12.24
CA GLN A 168 10.74 -31.74 11.83
C GLN A 168 12.18 -32.11 11.47
N SER A 169 13.08 -32.03 12.44
CA SER A 169 14.19 -32.96 12.52
C SER A 169 13.69 -34.15 13.35
N ALA A 170 13.11 -35.12 12.65
CA ALA A 170 12.92 -36.42 13.24
C ALA A 170 14.29 -37.01 13.57
N PRO A 171 14.52 -37.54 14.78
CA PRO A 171 15.68 -38.37 15.03
C PRO A 171 15.51 -39.67 14.27
N ALA A 172 16.59 -40.04 13.62
CA ALA A 172 16.75 -41.34 13.01
C ALA A 172 16.66 -42.49 14.05
#